data_a27c1b06a99bdb43c6b62c43d3b564d0
#
_entry.id   a27c1b06a99bdb43c6b62c43d3b564d0
#
_cell.length_a   1.000
_cell.length_b   1.000
_cell.length_c   1.000
_cell.angle_alpha   90.00
_cell.angle_beta   90.00
_cell.angle_gamma   90.00
#
_symmetry.space_group_name_H-M   'P 1'
#
loop_
_entity.id
_entity.type
_entity.pdbx_description
1 polymer ?
#
loop_
_entity_poly.entity_id
_entity_poly.type
_entity_poly.pdbx_seq_one_letter_code
_entity_poly.pdbx_strand_id
1 'polypeptide(L)'
;MTELPELHLAEWRATKDTLHLYSQIVGKIRLATTAPRNHWWNVPLYVDVRGLSTRRLHHRDTTFEIAVDFVDHAVVVQTADGRTKSFELGDGLPVADFDARLHALLGELGIDVEISEQPFGVPMTTPFPQDVDHASWDRDAIARFGRILDWSDSVFEEFSGWFNGKTSPVHLFWHGLDLAVTRFTGRPGVPMDADPVTQEAYSHEVISFGFWAGDDNVGDATYYSYTAPEPDGLRDQPLPAGEWIEFGSGSLAILPYDAVRTARDPRRGLLAFLQSAYEAGARLAGWDTASFESAWCPSPAQLQELHASATASFGRT
;
A
#
# COMPACT_ATOMS: atom_id res chain seq x y z
N MET A 1 -15.53 -19.22 3.09
CA MET A 1 -14.54 -18.15 2.80
C MET A 1 -13.33 -18.82 2.18
N THR A 2 -12.79 -18.30 1.11
CA THR A 2 -11.55 -18.84 0.52
C THR A 2 -10.42 -18.59 1.51
N GLU A 3 -9.63 -19.62 1.80
CA GLU A 3 -8.49 -19.54 2.70
C GLU A 3 -7.46 -18.54 2.17
N LEU A 4 -6.94 -17.67 3.05
CA LEU A 4 -5.90 -16.71 2.70
C LEU A 4 -4.58 -17.43 2.44
N PRO A 5 -3.90 -17.17 1.31
CA PRO A 5 -2.70 -17.93 0.95
C PRO A 5 -1.49 -17.58 1.80
N GLU A 6 -0.55 -18.49 1.88
CA GLU A 6 0.80 -18.22 2.43
C GLU A 6 1.59 -17.32 1.51
N LEU A 7 2.45 -16.47 2.12
CA LEU A 7 3.35 -15.59 1.37
C LEU A 7 4.63 -15.35 2.19
N HIS A 8 5.55 -16.31 2.19
CA HIS A 8 6.83 -16.18 2.87
C HIS A 8 7.84 -15.45 1.99
N LEU A 9 8.41 -14.35 2.50
CA LEU A 9 9.30 -13.49 1.74
C LEU A 9 10.46 -14.26 1.07
N ALA A 10 11.03 -15.23 1.78
CA ALA A 10 12.14 -16.03 1.26
C ALA A 10 11.80 -16.80 -0.03
N GLU A 11 10.52 -17.14 -0.25
CA GLU A 11 10.07 -17.94 -1.39
C GLU A 11 9.78 -17.10 -2.64
N TRP A 12 9.47 -15.80 -2.47
CA TRP A 12 9.09 -14.95 -3.60
C TRP A 12 9.87 -13.63 -3.71
N ARG A 13 10.89 -13.45 -2.87
CA ARG A 13 11.71 -12.21 -2.82
C ARG A 13 12.13 -11.74 -4.21
N ALA A 14 12.70 -12.60 -5.04
CA ALA A 14 13.15 -12.24 -6.37
C ALA A 14 12.01 -11.70 -7.25
N THR A 15 10.84 -12.34 -7.19
CA THR A 15 9.63 -11.90 -7.90
C THR A 15 9.07 -10.61 -7.31
N LYS A 16 9.07 -10.47 -5.96
CA LYS A 16 8.66 -9.24 -5.29
C LYS A 16 9.53 -8.06 -5.72
N ASP A 17 10.83 -8.22 -5.74
CA ASP A 17 11.76 -7.15 -6.09
C ASP A 17 11.60 -6.73 -7.56
N THR A 18 11.39 -7.69 -8.46
CA THR A 18 11.06 -7.42 -9.88
C THR A 18 9.72 -6.67 -10.01
N LEU A 19 8.65 -7.16 -9.36
CA LEU A 19 7.34 -6.50 -9.35
C LEU A 19 7.44 -5.08 -8.77
N HIS A 20 8.24 -4.91 -7.73
CA HIS A 20 8.46 -3.60 -7.10
C HIS A 20 9.05 -2.61 -8.10
N LEU A 21 10.09 -3.00 -8.83
CA LEU A 21 10.71 -2.14 -9.85
C LEU A 21 9.77 -1.87 -11.03
N TYR A 22 9.01 -2.86 -11.51
CA TYR A 22 7.97 -2.63 -12.52
C TYR A 22 6.91 -1.64 -12.02
N SER A 23 6.47 -1.78 -10.77
CA SER A 23 5.50 -0.88 -10.17
C SER A 23 6.04 0.54 -10.03
N GLN A 24 7.35 0.72 -9.81
CA GLN A 24 8.00 2.01 -9.80
C GLN A 24 7.98 2.68 -11.17
N ILE A 25 8.27 1.95 -12.26
CA ILE A 25 8.20 2.48 -13.62
C ILE A 25 6.77 2.96 -13.94
N VAL A 26 5.78 2.10 -13.71
CA VAL A 26 4.36 2.43 -13.93
C VAL A 26 3.92 3.62 -13.06
N GLY A 27 4.33 3.64 -11.79
CA GLY A 27 4.01 4.71 -10.84
C GLY A 27 4.66 6.04 -11.20
N LYS A 28 5.87 6.03 -11.73
CA LYS A 28 6.55 7.24 -12.22
C LYS A 28 5.90 7.80 -13.48
N ILE A 29 5.39 6.95 -14.38
CA ILE A 29 4.58 7.41 -15.51
C ILE A 29 3.31 8.09 -14.97
N ARG A 30 2.65 7.52 -13.96
CA ARG A 30 1.51 8.16 -13.31
C ARG A 30 1.89 9.51 -12.69
N LEU A 31 2.99 9.58 -11.95
CA LEU A 31 3.50 10.83 -11.38
C LEU A 31 3.71 11.91 -12.45
N ALA A 32 4.31 11.56 -13.60
CA ALA A 32 4.59 12.48 -14.68
C ALA A 32 3.35 12.95 -15.45
N THR A 33 2.24 12.20 -15.37
CA THR A 33 1.01 12.45 -16.15
C THR A 33 -0.18 12.90 -15.30
N THR A 34 0.01 13.13 -13.99
CA THR A 34 -1.04 13.58 -13.08
C THR A 34 -0.72 14.93 -12.45
N ALA A 35 -1.74 15.75 -12.24
CA ALA A 35 -1.57 16.99 -11.49
C ALA A 35 -1.26 16.69 -10.01
N PRO A 36 -0.40 17.49 -9.36
CA PRO A 36 -0.09 17.35 -7.95
C PRO A 36 -1.36 17.36 -7.08
N ARG A 37 -1.38 16.49 -6.08
CA ARG A 37 -2.41 16.45 -5.03
C ARG A 37 -1.74 16.42 -3.67
N ASN A 38 -2.38 17.00 -2.66
CA ASN A 38 -1.91 16.96 -1.29
C ASN A 38 -1.59 15.52 -0.85
N HIS A 39 -0.57 15.39 -0.02
CA HIS A 39 -0.06 14.11 0.50
C HIS A 39 0.32 13.11 -0.59
N TRP A 40 0.71 13.59 -1.76
CA TRP A 40 1.11 12.75 -2.90
C TRP A 40 0.02 11.78 -3.41
N TRP A 41 -1.26 12.09 -3.19
CA TRP A 41 -2.36 11.20 -3.65
C TRP A 41 -2.53 11.13 -5.17
N ASN A 42 -1.69 11.80 -5.90
CA ASN A 42 -1.60 11.67 -7.35
C ASN A 42 -0.64 10.57 -7.82
N VAL A 43 0.21 10.01 -6.92
CA VAL A 43 1.23 9.04 -7.34
C VAL A 43 0.86 7.56 -7.14
N PRO A 44 0.07 7.12 -6.12
CA PRO A 44 -0.16 5.72 -5.85
C PRO A 44 -0.82 4.96 -7.00
N LEU A 45 -0.58 3.66 -7.04
CA LEU A 45 -1.37 2.70 -7.80
C LEU A 45 -2.59 2.27 -6.98
N TYR A 46 -3.50 1.55 -7.61
CA TYR A 46 -4.72 1.05 -6.96
C TYR A 46 -4.86 -0.44 -7.19
N VAL A 47 -5.36 -1.15 -6.19
CA VAL A 47 -5.82 -2.52 -6.37
C VAL A 47 -7.06 -2.50 -7.25
N ASP A 48 -7.07 -3.36 -8.26
CA ASP A 48 -8.17 -3.55 -9.18
C ASP A 48 -8.49 -5.05 -9.29
N VAL A 49 -9.61 -5.40 -9.88
CA VAL A 49 -10.12 -6.79 -9.99
C VAL A 49 -9.14 -7.78 -10.59
N ARG A 50 -8.12 -7.32 -11.31
CA ARG A 50 -7.12 -8.16 -11.98
C ARG A 50 -5.69 -7.91 -11.55
N GLY A 51 -5.42 -6.99 -10.64
CA GLY A 51 -4.07 -6.65 -10.20
C GLY A 51 -3.92 -5.19 -9.79
N LEU A 52 -2.95 -4.48 -10.37
CA LEU A 52 -2.70 -3.07 -10.07
C LEU A 52 -3.03 -2.18 -11.26
N SER A 53 -3.60 -1.02 -10.99
CA SER A 53 -3.96 -0.02 -12.01
C SER A 53 -3.46 1.36 -11.64
N THR A 54 -3.09 2.14 -12.63
CA THR A 54 -2.89 3.59 -12.48
C THR A 54 -4.21 4.33 -12.35
N ARG A 55 -5.34 3.71 -12.64
CA ARG A 55 -6.56 4.43 -12.98
C ARG A 55 -6.31 5.42 -14.12
N ARG A 56 -7.28 6.26 -14.42
CA ARG A 56 -7.24 7.21 -15.54
C ARG A 56 -6.10 8.23 -15.42
N LEU A 57 -5.29 8.30 -16.47
CA LEU A 57 -4.21 9.25 -16.69
C LEU A 57 -4.51 10.15 -17.90
N HIS A 58 -3.83 11.28 -17.98
CA HIS A 58 -3.97 12.21 -19.09
C HIS A 58 -2.58 12.63 -19.60
N HIS A 59 -2.37 12.51 -20.89
CA HIS A 59 -1.20 13.05 -21.56
C HIS A 59 -1.64 13.76 -22.84
N ARG A 60 -1.47 15.08 -22.91
CA ARG A 60 -1.97 15.92 -24.01
C ARG A 60 -3.47 15.64 -24.23
N ASP A 61 -3.86 15.20 -25.43
CA ASP A 61 -5.25 14.90 -25.79
C ASP A 61 -5.64 13.43 -25.54
N THR A 62 -4.72 12.62 -24.99
CA THR A 62 -4.96 11.19 -24.77
C THR A 62 -5.28 10.92 -23.30
N THR A 63 -6.41 10.30 -23.07
CA THR A 63 -6.78 9.72 -21.78
C THR A 63 -6.50 8.22 -21.83
N PHE A 64 -5.77 7.69 -20.86
CA PHE A 64 -5.35 6.29 -20.84
C PHE A 64 -5.26 5.73 -19.42
N GLU A 65 -5.04 4.44 -19.32
CA GLU A 65 -4.80 3.69 -18.08
C GLU A 65 -3.74 2.63 -18.35
N ILE A 66 -2.90 2.36 -17.36
CA ILE A 66 -1.95 1.24 -17.35
C ILE A 66 -2.37 0.28 -16.26
N ALA A 67 -2.56 -0.98 -16.60
CA ALA A 67 -2.82 -2.07 -15.66
C ALA A 67 -1.68 -3.09 -15.70
N VAL A 68 -1.26 -3.55 -14.51
CA VAL A 68 -0.41 -4.74 -14.33
C VAL A 68 -1.35 -5.86 -13.94
N ASP A 69 -1.68 -6.69 -14.93
CA ASP A 69 -2.65 -7.78 -14.81
C ASP A 69 -2.00 -9.03 -14.21
N PHE A 70 -2.41 -9.40 -13.01
CA PHE A 70 -1.92 -10.58 -12.27
C PHE A 70 -2.62 -11.87 -12.65
N VAL A 71 -3.71 -11.80 -13.44
CA VAL A 71 -4.48 -12.97 -13.90
C VAL A 71 -3.94 -13.47 -15.23
N ASP A 72 -3.79 -12.58 -16.20
CA ASP A 72 -3.23 -12.91 -17.52
C ASP A 72 -1.71 -12.70 -17.58
N HIS A 73 -1.11 -12.20 -16.51
CA HIS A 73 0.31 -11.85 -16.41
C HIS A 73 0.74 -10.97 -17.58
N ALA A 74 0.18 -9.78 -17.67
CA ALA A 74 0.43 -8.83 -18.74
C ALA A 74 0.43 -7.39 -18.23
N VAL A 75 1.15 -6.52 -18.94
CA VAL A 75 0.86 -5.09 -18.87
C VAL A 75 -0.12 -4.75 -19.95
N VAL A 76 -1.19 -4.04 -19.58
CA VAL A 76 -2.24 -3.62 -20.51
C VAL A 76 -2.35 -2.10 -20.45
N VAL A 77 -2.28 -1.44 -21.61
CA VAL A 77 -2.57 -0.01 -21.73
C VAL A 77 -3.83 0.17 -22.58
N GLN A 78 -4.79 0.87 -22.00
CA GLN A 78 -6.07 1.17 -22.65
C GLN A 78 -6.24 2.68 -22.79
N THR A 79 -6.82 3.13 -23.90
CA THR A 79 -7.12 4.55 -24.13
C THR A 79 -8.63 4.77 -24.20
N ALA A 80 -9.09 5.98 -23.88
CA ALA A 80 -10.50 6.32 -23.87
C ALA A 80 -11.16 6.27 -25.26
N ASP A 81 -10.38 6.30 -26.36
CA ASP A 81 -10.84 6.13 -27.73
C ASP A 81 -10.91 4.66 -28.17
N GLY A 82 -10.69 3.71 -27.24
CA GLY A 82 -10.89 2.28 -27.44
C GLY A 82 -9.67 1.52 -27.97
N ARG A 83 -8.50 2.15 -28.11
CA ARG A 83 -7.25 1.42 -28.43
C ARG A 83 -6.75 0.67 -27.20
N THR A 84 -6.28 -0.56 -27.40
CA THR A 84 -5.68 -1.38 -26.35
C THR A 84 -4.39 -1.99 -26.88
N LYS A 85 -3.35 -1.95 -26.08
CA LYS A 85 -2.05 -2.58 -26.32
C LYS A 85 -1.60 -3.32 -25.08
N SER A 86 -0.85 -4.40 -25.25
CA SER A 86 -0.33 -5.19 -24.13
C SER A 86 0.94 -5.92 -24.49
N PHE A 87 1.67 -6.33 -23.46
CA PHE A 87 2.75 -7.32 -23.57
C PHE A 87 2.71 -8.26 -22.37
N GLU A 88 3.18 -9.50 -22.57
CA GLU A 88 3.18 -10.54 -21.55
C GLU A 88 4.31 -10.31 -20.53
N LEU A 89 3.99 -10.59 -19.25
CA LEU A 89 4.92 -10.70 -18.14
C LEU A 89 5.25 -12.18 -17.90
N GLY A 90 6.52 -12.49 -17.77
CA GLY A 90 6.97 -13.84 -17.54
C GLY A 90 8.34 -13.89 -16.91
N ASP A 91 8.69 -15.06 -16.39
CA ASP A 91 10.01 -15.32 -15.83
C ASP A 91 11.08 -15.08 -16.90
N GLY A 92 12.16 -14.40 -16.51
CA GLY A 92 13.24 -14.00 -17.41
C GLY A 92 13.01 -12.68 -18.17
N LEU A 93 11.96 -11.90 -17.89
CA LEU A 93 11.81 -10.54 -18.42
C LEU A 93 12.56 -9.55 -17.51
N PRO A 94 13.71 -8.96 -17.93
CA PRO A 94 14.43 -8.00 -17.12
C PRO A 94 13.68 -6.67 -16.98
N VAL A 95 13.96 -5.92 -15.90
CA VAL A 95 13.43 -4.56 -15.71
C VAL A 95 13.77 -3.64 -16.90
N ALA A 96 14.98 -3.76 -17.46
CA ALA A 96 15.38 -3.00 -18.65
C ALA A 96 14.46 -3.26 -19.86
N ASP A 97 14.11 -4.52 -20.11
CA ASP A 97 13.22 -4.89 -21.21
C ASP A 97 11.77 -4.50 -20.92
N PHE A 98 11.32 -4.60 -19.66
CA PHE A 98 10.01 -4.13 -19.25
C PHE A 98 9.88 -2.62 -19.52
N ASP A 99 10.85 -1.82 -19.09
CA ASP A 99 10.89 -0.37 -19.29
C ASP A 99 10.82 -0.02 -20.77
N ALA A 100 11.70 -0.63 -21.58
CA ALA A 100 11.75 -0.41 -23.02
C ALA A 100 10.42 -0.79 -23.72
N ARG A 101 9.83 -1.94 -23.38
CA ARG A 101 8.55 -2.40 -23.96
C ARG A 101 7.39 -1.47 -23.57
N LEU A 102 7.33 -1.05 -22.32
CA LEU A 102 6.26 -0.15 -21.87
C LEU A 102 6.34 1.21 -22.57
N HIS A 103 7.53 1.81 -22.65
CA HIS A 103 7.72 3.07 -23.36
C HIS A 103 7.44 2.95 -24.88
N ALA A 104 7.87 1.87 -25.53
CA ALA A 104 7.54 1.60 -26.93
C ALA A 104 6.03 1.48 -27.15
N LEU A 105 5.34 0.76 -26.27
CA LEU A 105 3.88 0.56 -26.33
C LEU A 105 3.12 1.88 -26.12
N LEU A 106 3.58 2.72 -25.20
CA LEU A 106 3.03 4.08 -24.99
C LEU A 106 3.25 4.96 -26.21
N GLY A 107 4.46 4.91 -26.81
CA GLY A 107 4.78 5.64 -28.04
C GLY A 107 3.88 5.27 -29.23
N GLU A 108 3.55 3.95 -29.40
CA GLU A 108 2.58 3.50 -30.42
C GLU A 108 1.16 4.06 -30.19
N LEU A 109 0.83 4.44 -28.96
CA LEU A 109 -0.44 5.08 -28.60
C LEU A 109 -0.36 6.62 -28.67
N GLY A 110 0.80 7.19 -29.03
CA GLY A 110 1.03 8.63 -29.06
C GLY A 110 1.25 9.24 -27.67
N ILE A 111 1.67 8.43 -26.71
CA ILE A 111 1.98 8.83 -25.34
C ILE A 111 3.49 8.83 -25.17
N ASP A 112 4.09 10.01 -25.12
CA ASP A 112 5.52 10.22 -24.98
C ASP A 112 5.80 10.86 -23.62
N VAL A 113 6.21 10.05 -22.64
CA VAL A 113 6.40 10.43 -21.24
C VAL A 113 7.82 10.09 -20.81
N GLU A 114 8.53 11.08 -20.31
CA GLU A 114 9.83 10.90 -19.67
C GLU A 114 9.66 10.71 -18.15
N ILE A 115 10.39 9.76 -17.58
CA ILE A 115 10.43 9.50 -16.14
C ILE A 115 11.86 9.52 -15.62
N SER A 116 12.04 9.69 -14.31
CA SER A 116 13.33 9.45 -13.68
C SER A 116 13.64 7.94 -13.72
N GLU A 117 14.74 7.57 -14.31
CA GLU A 117 15.18 6.18 -14.49
C GLU A 117 15.68 5.52 -13.19
N GLN A 118 15.95 6.32 -12.14
CA GLN A 118 16.50 5.81 -10.87
C GLN A 118 15.39 5.20 -10.00
N PRO A 119 15.58 3.99 -9.43
CA PRO A 119 14.72 3.50 -8.36
C PRO A 119 14.67 4.47 -7.18
N PHE A 120 13.56 4.48 -6.44
CA PHE A 120 13.35 5.39 -5.32
C PHE A 120 12.91 4.64 -4.06
N GLY A 121 13.54 4.93 -2.90
CA GLY A 121 13.14 4.36 -1.62
C GLY A 121 13.43 2.86 -1.45
N VAL A 122 14.28 2.30 -2.29
CA VAL A 122 14.68 0.88 -2.26
C VAL A 122 16.20 0.74 -2.29
N PRO A 123 16.76 -0.39 -1.83
CA PRO A 123 18.21 -0.61 -1.86
C PRO A 123 18.79 -0.80 -3.27
N MET A 124 17.95 -1.11 -4.28
CA MET A 124 18.35 -1.24 -5.67
C MET A 124 18.69 0.12 -6.25
N THR A 125 19.86 0.25 -6.86
CA THR A 125 20.37 1.53 -7.38
C THR A 125 20.66 1.53 -8.89
N THR A 126 20.51 0.38 -9.56
CA THR A 126 20.68 0.26 -11.00
C THR A 126 19.56 1.01 -11.71
N PRO A 127 19.85 1.94 -12.66
CA PRO A 127 18.81 2.59 -13.45
C PRO A 127 17.96 1.56 -14.23
N PHE A 128 16.66 1.78 -14.33
CA PHE A 128 15.73 0.84 -14.97
C PHE A 128 16.20 0.36 -16.35
N PRO A 129 16.66 1.22 -17.29
CA PRO A 129 17.11 0.77 -18.61
C PRO A 129 18.39 -0.09 -18.59
N GLN A 130 19.08 -0.21 -17.44
CA GLN A 130 20.32 -0.96 -17.27
C GLN A 130 20.15 -2.19 -16.39
N ASP A 131 18.98 -2.36 -15.77
CA ASP A 131 18.72 -3.45 -14.83
C ASP A 131 18.34 -4.73 -15.56
N VAL A 132 19.33 -5.58 -15.74
CA VAL A 132 19.18 -6.91 -16.37
C VAL A 132 19.12 -8.05 -15.35
N ASP A 133 19.26 -7.75 -14.07
CA ASP A 133 19.36 -8.72 -12.99
C ASP A 133 18.00 -9.07 -12.40
N HIS A 134 17.11 -8.09 -12.25
CA HIS A 134 15.76 -8.32 -11.75
C HIS A 134 14.82 -8.74 -12.88
N ALA A 135 14.57 -10.06 -12.97
CA ALA A 135 13.82 -10.68 -14.07
C ALA A 135 12.91 -11.84 -13.62
N SER A 136 12.79 -12.09 -12.32
CA SER A 136 12.00 -13.20 -11.78
C SER A 136 10.51 -12.90 -11.80
N TRP A 137 9.71 -13.85 -12.30
CA TRP A 137 8.25 -13.74 -12.32
C TRP A 137 7.58 -15.10 -12.03
N ASP A 138 7.39 -15.40 -10.74
CA ASP A 138 6.62 -16.55 -10.29
C ASP A 138 5.12 -16.21 -10.34
N ARG A 139 4.41 -16.81 -11.30
CA ARG A 139 2.98 -16.58 -11.52
C ARG A 139 2.13 -16.95 -10.31
N ASP A 140 2.48 -18.02 -9.60
CA ASP A 140 1.72 -18.46 -8.42
C ASP A 140 1.94 -17.51 -7.24
N ALA A 141 3.15 -16.99 -7.04
CA ALA A 141 3.44 -15.98 -6.03
C ALA A 141 2.70 -14.67 -6.32
N ILE A 142 2.70 -14.21 -7.57
CA ILE A 142 1.93 -13.04 -8.02
C ILE A 142 0.43 -13.23 -7.78
N ALA A 143 -0.12 -14.39 -8.11
CA ALA A 143 -1.53 -14.70 -7.88
C ALA A 143 -1.88 -14.72 -6.37
N ARG A 144 -0.98 -15.24 -5.52
CA ARG A 144 -1.14 -15.20 -4.06
C ARG A 144 -1.11 -13.76 -3.54
N PHE A 145 -0.13 -12.97 -3.96
CA PHE A 145 -0.01 -11.57 -3.59
C PHE A 145 -1.23 -10.75 -4.02
N GLY A 146 -1.72 -10.94 -5.26
CA GLY A 146 -2.94 -10.27 -5.75
C GLY A 146 -4.16 -10.58 -4.88
N ARG A 147 -4.36 -11.85 -4.46
CA ARG A 147 -5.47 -12.22 -3.54
C ARG A 147 -5.33 -11.59 -2.16
N ILE A 148 -4.10 -11.45 -1.67
CA ILE A 148 -3.84 -10.81 -0.38
C ILE A 148 -4.14 -9.31 -0.47
N LEU A 149 -3.71 -8.64 -1.55
CA LEU A 149 -4.00 -7.23 -1.78
C LEU A 149 -5.50 -6.98 -1.88
N ASP A 150 -6.23 -7.73 -2.70
CA ASP A 150 -7.69 -7.62 -2.86
C ASP A 150 -8.43 -7.78 -1.53
N TRP A 151 -8.06 -8.81 -0.75
CA TRP A 151 -8.66 -9.03 0.57
C TRP A 151 -8.32 -7.89 1.54
N SER A 152 -7.06 -7.44 1.60
CA SER A 152 -6.62 -6.36 2.49
C SER A 152 -7.26 -5.04 2.12
N ASP A 153 -7.37 -4.74 0.82
CA ASP A 153 -8.09 -3.58 0.29
C ASP A 153 -9.53 -3.56 0.79
N SER A 154 -10.24 -4.70 0.68
CA SER A 154 -11.63 -4.81 1.14
C SER A 154 -11.80 -4.59 2.66
N VAL A 155 -10.80 -4.93 3.48
CA VAL A 155 -10.82 -4.66 4.93
C VAL A 155 -10.51 -3.19 5.21
N PHE A 156 -9.56 -2.62 4.49
CA PHE A 156 -9.20 -1.20 4.65
C PHE A 156 -10.31 -0.26 4.17
N GLU A 157 -11.04 -0.61 3.12
CA GLU A 157 -12.23 0.14 2.68
C GLU A 157 -13.34 0.11 3.75
N GLU A 158 -13.60 -1.06 4.38
CA GLU A 158 -14.54 -1.13 5.51
C GLU A 158 -14.07 -0.25 6.67
N PHE A 159 -12.79 -0.37 7.06
CA PHE A 159 -12.22 0.44 8.14
C PHE A 159 -12.23 1.93 7.83
N SER A 160 -11.96 2.32 6.58
CA SER A 160 -12.04 3.71 6.11
C SER A 160 -13.45 4.27 6.29
N GLY A 161 -14.47 3.47 6.03
CA GLY A 161 -15.87 3.84 6.19
C GLY A 161 -16.30 4.16 7.63
N TRP A 162 -15.53 3.73 8.64
CA TRP A 162 -15.81 4.05 10.04
C TRP A 162 -15.43 5.48 10.45
N PHE A 163 -14.70 6.19 9.60
CA PHE A 163 -14.16 7.51 9.87
C PHE A 163 -14.78 8.58 8.97
N ASN A 164 -15.32 9.64 9.56
CA ASN A 164 -16.01 10.73 8.85
C ASN A 164 -15.12 11.95 8.60
N GLY A 165 -13.88 11.91 9.05
CA GLY A 165 -12.89 12.97 8.78
C GLY A 165 -12.21 12.80 7.42
N LYS A 166 -11.18 13.62 7.18
CA LYS A 166 -10.35 13.45 5.99
C LYS A 166 -9.60 12.12 6.05
N THR A 167 -9.80 11.27 5.04
CA THR A 167 -9.08 10.01 4.86
C THR A 167 -8.52 9.90 3.45
N SER A 168 -7.40 9.20 3.27
CA SER A 168 -6.94 8.84 1.93
C SER A 168 -7.89 7.81 1.31
N PRO A 169 -7.90 7.64 -0.02
CA PRO A 169 -8.30 6.38 -0.61
C PRO A 169 -7.45 5.23 -0.06
N VAL A 170 -7.95 4.00 -0.16
CA VAL A 170 -7.08 2.82 -0.08
C VAL A 170 -6.28 2.76 -1.38
N HIS A 171 -4.95 2.75 -1.30
CA HIS A 171 -4.09 2.79 -2.46
C HIS A 171 -2.71 2.20 -2.17
N LEU A 172 -2.00 1.78 -3.23
CA LEU A 172 -0.68 1.18 -3.12
C LEU A 172 0.40 2.20 -3.47
N PHE A 173 1.25 2.52 -2.50
CA PHE A 173 2.44 3.33 -2.75
C PHE A 173 3.53 2.47 -3.38
N TRP A 174 3.81 2.73 -4.66
CA TRP A 174 4.79 1.97 -5.43
C TRP A 174 6.23 2.10 -4.92
N HIS A 175 6.57 3.14 -4.18
CA HIS A 175 7.93 3.31 -3.62
C HIS A 175 8.22 2.36 -2.46
N GLY A 176 7.21 1.97 -1.69
CA GLY A 176 7.30 0.98 -0.61
C GLY A 176 6.68 -0.37 -0.96
N LEU A 177 5.98 -0.47 -2.08
CA LEU A 177 5.12 -1.60 -2.46
C LEU A 177 4.15 -1.96 -1.33
N ASP A 178 3.59 -0.94 -0.69
CA ASP A 178 2.67 -1.06 0.44
C ASP A 178 1.27 -0.54 0.10
N LEU A 179 0.25 -1.29 0.49
CA LEU A 179 -1.14 -0.85 0.44
C LEU A 179 -1.43 -0.05 1.71
N ALA A 180 -1.95 1.17 1.57
CA ALA A 180 -2.13 2.06 2.70
C ALA A 180 -3.48 2.77 2.71
N VAL A 181 -3.94 3.11 3.92
CA VAL A 181 -5.03 4.05 4.19
C VAL A 181 -4.64 4.95 5.36
N THR A 182 -4.93 6.25 5.27
CA THR A 182 -4.49 7.24 6.26
C THR A 182 -5.65 8.11 6.71
N ARG A 183 -5.78 8.30 8.02
CA ARG A 183 -6.74 9.22 8.66
C ARG A 183 -6.03 10.50 9.09
N PHE A 184 -6.73 11.63 9.00
CA PHE A 184 -6.19 12.97 9.29
C PHE A 184 -7.09 13.73 10.27
N THR A 185 -6.48 14.49 11.18
CA THR A 185 -7.25 15.46 12.01
C THR A 185 -7.63 16.72 11.26
N GLY A 186 -6.89 17.06 10.19
CA GLY A 186 -6.92 18.39 9.58
C GLY A 186 -6.03 19.42 10.28
N ARG A 187 -5.43 19.10 11.44
CA ARG A 187 -4.44 19.99 12.10
C ARG A 187 -3.11 19.92 11.34
N PRO A 188 -2.39 21.05 11.19
CA PRO A 188 -1.04 21.04 10.63
C PRO A 188 -0.13 20.09 11.40
N GLY A 189 0.73 19.37 10.68
CA GLY A 189 1.81 18.58 11.27
C GLY A 189 2.91 19.47 11.84
N VAL A 190 3.86 18.87 12.54
CA VAL A 190 5.07 19.57 12.99
C VAL A 190 5.98 19.80 11.78
N PRO A 191 6.49 21.04 11.57
CA PRO A 191 7.48 21.28 10.52
C PRO A 191 8.70 20.37 10.70
N MET A 192 9.09 19.70 9.63
CA MET A 192 10.20 18.76 9.64
C MET A 192 11.34 19.27 8.76
N ASP A 193 12.57 19.10 9.22
CA ASP A 193 13.76 19.25 8.38
C ASP A 193 13.97 17.94 7.59
N ALA A 194 13.24 17.82 6.51
CA ALA A 194 13.17 16.63 5.68
C ALA A 194 13.11 17.03 4.18
N ASP A 195 13.20 16.05 3.31
CA ASP A 195 13.02 16.26 1.88
C ASP A 195 11.56 16.71 1.55
N PRO A 196 11.33 17.33 0.38
CA PRO A 196 10.01 17.85 0.02
C PRO A 196 8.91 16.79 -0.05
N VAL A 197 9.26 15.51 -0.31
CA VAL A 197 8.28 14.42 -0.37
C VAL A 197 7.77 14.13 1.03
N THR A 198 8.68 13.99 1.98
CA THR A 198 8.37 13.76 3.40
C THR A 198 7.61 14.96 4.00
N GLN A 199 8.04 16.20 3.71
CA GLN A 199 7.35 17.41 4.20
C GLN A 199 5.89 17.46 3.74
N GLU A 200 5.58 17.18 2.48
CA GLU A 200 4.21 17.17 1.97
C GLU A 200 3.40 16.00 2.53
N ALA A 201 3.99 14.81 2.62
CA ALA A 201 3.32 13.61 3.15
C ALA A 201 2.83 13.83 4.59
N TYR A 202 3.64 14.49 5.42
CA TYR A 202 3.39 14.76 6.85
C TYR A 202 3.02 16.22 7.14
N SER A 203 2.54 16.96 6.15
CA SER A 203 2.10 18.35 6.31
C SER A 203 0.94 18.52 7.31
N HIS A 204 0.22 17.45 7.62
CA HIS A 204 -0.85 17.38 8.62
C HIS A 204 -0.64 16.18 9.54
N GLU A 205 -1.28 16.24 10.73
CA GLU A 205 -1.30 15.10 11.65
C GLU A 205 -2.03 13.91 11.03
N VAL A 206 -1.40 12.73 11.11
CA VAL A 206 -1.88 11.50 10.49
C VAL A 206 -1.81 10.31 11.44
N ILE A 207 -2.71 9.35 11.23
CA ILE A 207 -2.55 7.96 11.64
C ILE A 207 -2.69 7.13 10.37
N SER A 208 -1.61 6.45 9.99
CA SER A 208 -1.54 5.65 8.77
C SER A 208 -1.57 4.17 9.10
N PHE A 209 -2.16 3.40 8.21
CA PHE A 209 -2.31 1.96 8.30
C PHE A 209 -1.95 1.36 6.95
N GLY A 210 -1.37 0.18 6.96
CA GLY A 210 -1.06 -0.48 5.70
C GLY A 210 -0.76 -1.95 5.81
N PHE A 211 -0.57 -2.54 4.63
CA PHE A 211 -0.06 -3.87 4.43
C PHE A 211 1.25 -3.77 3.66
N TRP A 212 2.30 -4.36 4.18
CA TRP A 212 3.62 -4.40 3.60
C TRP A 212 4.00 -5.82 3.22
N ALA A 213 4.57 -5.99 2.04
CA ALA A 213 4.93 -7.31 1.50
C ALA A 213 6.16 -7.96 2.16
N GLY A 214 6.76 -7.26 3.12
CA GLY A 214 7.96 -7.68 3.82
C GLY A 214 9.27 -7.21 3.18
N ASP A 215 10.31 -7.11 3.99
CA ASP A 215 11.68 -6.78 3.60
C ASP A 215 12.69 -7.29 4.65
N ASP A 216 13.97 -6.87 4.53
CA ASP A 216 15.02 -7.28 5.46
C ASP A 216 14.91 -6.65 6.86
N ASN A 217 14.11 -5.59 7.03
CA ASN A 217 13.95 -4.90 8.31
C ASN A 217 12.84 -5.53 9.16
N VAL A 218 11.74 -5.95 8.54
CA VAL A 218 10.55 -6.47 9.24
C VAL A 218 10.37 -7.97 9.02
N GLY A 219 10.98 -8.54 7.99
CA GLY A 219 10.85 -9.95 7.63
C GLY A 219 9.67 -10.19 6.69
N ASP A 220 8.79 -11.13 7.03
CA ASP A 220 7.64 -11.52 6.21
C ASP A 220 6.56 -10.43 6.14
N ALA A 221 5.57 -10.66 5.29
CA ALA A 221 4.45 -9.75 5.08
C ALA A 221 3.75 -9.39 6.41
N THR A 222 3.45 -8.10 6.61
CA THR A 222 2.90 -7.59 7.86
C THR A 222 1.91 -6.44 7.62
N TYR A 223 0.93 -6.31 8.50
CA TYR A 223 0.13 -5.10 8.65
C TYR A 223 0.84 -4.15 9.61
N TYR A 224 0.69 -2.85 9.38
CA TYR A 224 1.31 -1.83 10.20
C TYR A 224 0.38 -0.66 10.53
N SER A 225 0.72 0.10 11.56
CA SER A 225 0.18 1.42 11.84
C SER A 225 1.19 2.31 12.54
N TYR A 226 1.18 3.60 12.23
CA TYR A 226 1.94 4.63 12.92
C TYR A 226 1.14 5.92 13.07
N THR A 227 1.52 6.74 14.06
CA THR A 227 0.95 8.08 14.30
C THR A 227 2.03 9.13 14.08
N ALA A 228 1.77 10.16 13.30
CA ALA A 228 2.71 11.25 13.10
C ALA A 228 2.01 12.64 13.24
N PRO A 229 2.57 13.55 14.09
CA PRO A 229 3.68 13.31 15.00
C PRO A 229 3.34 12.24 16.05
N GLU A 230 4.37 11.44 16.42
CA GLU A 230 4.16 10.41 17.43
C GLU A 230 3.93 11.04 18.81
N PRO A 231 2.83 10.70 19.50
CA PRO A 231 2.58 11.17 20.85
C PRO A 231 3.36 10.38 21.89
N ASP A 232 3.74 11.02 22.99
CA ASP A 232 4.40 10.36 24.12
C ASP A 232 3.57 9.19 24.66
N GLY A 233 4.23 8.08 24.95
CA GLY A 233 3.63 6.88 25.55
C GLY A 233 2.84 6.01 24.55
N LEU A 234 2.99 6.21 23.25
CA LEU A 234 2.31 5.39 22.24
C LEU A 234 2.68 3.92 22.35
N ARG A 235 3.94 3.60 22.56
CA ARG A 235 4.44 2.22 22.70
C ARG A 235 3.93 1.48 23.95
N ASP A 236 3.49 2.22 24.96
CA ASP A 236 2.94 1.64 26.19
C ASP A 236 1.44 1.28 26.07
N GLN A 237 0.82 1.59 24.93
CA GLN A 237 -0.59 1.33 24.72
C GLN A 237 -0.83 -0.14 24.40
N PRO A 238 -1.87 -0.74 24.97
CA PRO A 238 -2.19 -2.13 24.67
C PRO A 238 -2.68 -2.29 23.22
N LEU A 239 -2.20 -3.34 22.57
CA LEU A 239 -2.74 -3.84 21.32
C LEU A 239 -3.34 -5.23 21.58
N PRO A 240 -4.64 -5.46 21.30
CA PRO A 240 -5.27 -6.78 21.46
C PRO A 240 -4.73 -7.79 20.44
N ALA A 241 -4.11 -7.31 19.36
CA ALA A 241 -3.39 -8.08 18.36
C ALA A 241 -2.15 -7.32 17.93
N GLY A 242 -1.06 -8.03 17.64
CA GLY A 242 0.21 -7.41 17.23
C GLY A 242 1.03 -6.86 18.39
N GLU A 243 2.01 -6.05 18.05
CA GLU A 243 2.94 -5.45 19.00
C GLU A 243 3.51 -4.12 18.47
N TRP A 244 4.04 -3.28 19.38
CA TRP A 244 4.79 -2.10 19.02
C TRP A 244 6.28 -2.43 18.89
N ILE A 245 6.88 -2.00 17.80
CA ILE A 245 8.33 -2.10 17.58
C ILE A 245 8.96 -0.71 17.40
N GLU A 246 10.26 -0.59 17.62
CA GLU A 246 11.02 0.59 17.19
C GLU A 246 11.19 0.56 15.68
N PHE A 247 10.94 1.70 15.04
CA PHE A 247 11.13 1.84 13.61
C PHE A 247 11.61 3.26 13.29
N GLY A 248 12.85 3.38 12.80
CA GLY A 248 13.47 4.69 12.61
C GLY A 248 13.57 5.45 13.94
N SER A 249 13.04 6.66 13.97
CA SER A 249 13.00 7.50 15.18
C SER A 249 11.69 7.40 15.97
N GLY A 250 10.78 6.51 15.57
CA GLY A 250 9.45 6.38 16.16
C GLY A 250 9.04 4.93 16.40
N SER A 251 7.76 4.73 16.52
CA SER A 251 7.13 3.44 16.81
C SER A 251 6.23 2.99 15.66
N LEU A 252 6.22 1.70 15.42
CA LEU A 252 5.35 1.04 14.46
C LEU A 252 4.57 -0.07 15.18
N ALA A 253 3.24 -0.02 15.13
CA ALA A 253 2.44 -1.18 15.47
C ALA A 253 2.52 -2.17 14.30
N ILE A 254 2.80 -3.44 14.57
CA ILE A 254 2.85 -4.49 13.57
C ILE A 254 1.94 -5.66 13.95
N LEU A 255 1.36 -6.28 12.93
CA LEU A 255 0.64 -7.55 13.03
C LEU A 255 1.04 -8.45 11.85
N PRO A 256 1.80 -9.54 12.09
CA PRO A 256 2.21 -10.43 11.02
C PRO A 256 1.03 -10.94 10.19
N TYR A 257 1.14 -10.91 8.88
CA TYR A 257 0.11 -11.41 7.97
C TYR A 257 -0.22 -12.89 8.25
N ASP A 258 0.80 -13.70 8.57
CA ASP A 258 0.62 -15.13 8.87
C ASP A 258 -0.26 -15.36 10.09
N ALA A 259 -0.14 -14.51 11.12
CA ALA A 259 -1.03 -14.55 12.28
C ALA A 259 -2.49 -14.21 11.89
N VAL A 260 -2.68 -13.22 11.00
CA VAL A 260 -4.01 -12.86 10.52
C VAL A 260 -4.64 -13.99 9.70
N ARG A 261 -3.92 -14.53 8.70
CA ARG A 261 -4.47 -15.54 7.79
C ARG A 261 -4.87 -16.83 8.51
N THR A 262 -4.16 -17.18 9.60
CA THR A 262 -4.42 -18.40 10.39
C THR A 262 -5.40 -18.19 11.52
N ALA A 263 -5.83 -16.95 11.78
CA ALA A 263 -6.80 -16.65 12.82
C ALA A 263 -8.17 -17.28 12.52
N ARG A 264 -8.95 -17.55 13.58
CA ARG A 264 -10.32 -18.07 13.44
C ARG A 264 -11.23 -17.12 12.62
N ASP A 265 -11.04 -15.81 12.78
CA ASP A 265 -11.73 -14.77 12.04
C ASP A 265 -10.70 -13.69 11.61
N PRO A 266 -10.05 -13.88 10.46
CA PRO A 266 -9.01 -12.98 9.97
C PRO A 266 -9.47 -11.52 9.85
N ARG A 267 -10.71 -11.30 9.34
CA ARG A 267 -11.26 -9.98 9.12
C ARG A 267 -11.48 -9.22 10.43
N ARG A 268 -12.12 -9.85 11.39
CA ARG A 268 -12.31 -9.23 12.72
C ARG A 268 -10.98 -8.99 13.42
N GLY A 269 -10.02 -9.90 13.29
CA GLY A 269 -8.68 -9.75 13.85
C GLY A 269 -7.95 -8.54 13.30
N LEU A 270 -7.95 -8.37 11.99
CA LEU A 270 -7.32 -7.20 11.35
C LEU A 270 -8.04 -5.89 11.70
N LEU A 271 -9.37 -5.86 11.64
CA LEU A 271 -10.15 -4.68 12.02
C LEU A 271 -9.91 -4.26 13.48
N ALA A 272 -9.76 -5.23 14.40
CA ALA A 272 -9.44 -4.94 15.81
C ALA A 272 -8.04 -4.33 15.95
N PHE A 273 -7.05 -4.83 15.22
CA PHE A 273 -5.70 -4.25 15.20
C PHE A 273 -5.72 -2.80 14.71
N LEU A 274 -6.34 -2.55 13.56
CA LEU A 274 -6.43 -1.23 12.95
C LEU A 274 -7.14 -0.23 13.89
N GLN A 275 -8.26 -0.63 14.48
CA GLN A 275 -9.04 0.21 15.38
C GLN A 275 -8.28 0.50 16.67
N SER A 276 -7.61 -0.50 17.26
CA SER A 276 -6.84 -0.31 18.49
C SER A 276 -5.64 0.63 18.30
N ALA A 277 -4.94 0.50 17.18
CA ALA A 277 -3.85 1.40 16.82
C ALA A 277 -4.37 2.84 16.61
N TYR A 278 -5.52 2.99 15.93
CA TYR A 278 -6.21 4.28 15.80
C TYR A 278 -6.56 4.89 17.15
N GLU A 279 -7.24 4.14 18.02
CA GLU A 279 -7.68 4.62 19.34
C GLU A 279 -6.49 5.03 20.22
N ALA A 280 -5.40 4.26 20.19
CA ALA A 280 -4.18 4.58 20.92
C ALA A 280 -3.57 5.90 20.44
N GLY A 281 -3.34 6.05 19.15
CA GLY A 281 -2.75 7.25 18.55
C GLY A 281 -3.65 8.47 18.72
N ALA A 282 -4.91 8.35 18.33
CA ALA A 282 -5.88 9.46 18.37
C ALA A 282 -6.11 9.98 19.78
N ARG A 283 -6.24 9.11 20.77
CA ARG A 283 -6.41 9.49 22.17
C ARG A 283 -5.21 10.23 22.73
N LEU A 284 -3.99 9.71 22.51
CA LEU A 284 -2.77 10.35 23.02
C LEU A 284 -2.46 11.65 22.31
N ALA A 285 -2.72 11.74 21.00
CA ALA A 285 -2.57 12.96 20.21
C ALA A 285 -3.73 13.97 20.45
N GLY A 286 -4.71 13.65 21.29
CA GLY A 286 -5.83 14.53 21.62
C GLY A 286 -6.74 14.82 20.42
N TRP A 287 -7.02 13.82 19.59
CA TRP A 287 -7.99 13.92 18.50
C TRP A 287 -9.42 13.96 19.06
N ASP A 288 -10.29 14.79 18.49
CA ASP A 288 -11.73 14.76 18.79
C ASP A 288 -12.38 13.57 18.05
N THR A 289 -12.16 12.37 18.59
CA THR A 289 -12.62 11.13 17.96
C THR A 289 -14.12 11.08 17.77
N ALA A 290 -14.90 11.72 18.67
CA ALA A 290 -16.36 11.73 18.58
C ALA A 290 -16.86 12.49 17.33
N SER A 291 -16.14 13.53 16.90
CA SER A 291 -16.48 14.29 15.70
C SER A 291 -16.13 13.53 14.40
N PHE A 292 -15.30 12.49 14.49
CA PHE A 292 -14.85 11.69 13.35
C PHE A 292 -15.55 10.33 13.23
N GLU A 293 -16.42 9.97 14.18
CA GLU A 293 -17.20 8.75 14.06
C GLU A 293 -18.24 8.87 12.94
N SER A 294 -18.22 7.91 12.02
CA SER A 294 -19.26 7.81 10.99
C SER A 294 -20.49 7.05 11.53
N ALA A 295 -21.62 7.19 10.84
CA ALA A 295 -22.82 6.39 11.14
C ALA A 295 -22.60 4.86 10.93
N TRP A 296 -21.53 4.47 10.29
CA TRP A 296 -21.15 3.09 10.02
C TRP A 296 -20.10 2.55 11.01
N CYS A 297 -19.57 3.41 11.88
CA CYS A 297 -18.66 2.98 12.95
C CYS A 297 -19.40 2.02 13.88
N PRO A 298 -18.79 0.87 14.25
CA PRO A 298 -19.39 -0.02 15.24
C PRO A 298 -19.63 0.70 16.57
N SER A 299 -20.72 0.38 17.23
CA SER A 299 -21.02 0.94 18.57
C SER A 299 -19.92 0.58 19.58
N PRO A 300 -19.78 1.33 20.69
CA PRO A 300 -18.79 0.99 21.73
C PRO A 300 -18.86 -0.45 22.23
N ALA A 301 -20.07 -1.03 22.35
CA ALA A 301 -20.23 -2.43 22.74
C ALA A 301 -19.68 -3.39 21.66
N GLN A 302 -19.93 -3.10 20.38
CA GLN A 302 -19.40 -3.91 19.28
C GLN A 302 -17.87 -3.78 19.15
N LEU A 303 -17.29 -2.59 19.41
CA LEU A 303 -15.84 -2.40 19.44
C LEU A 303 -15.20 -3.18 20.61
N GLN A 304 -15.84 -3.21 21.81
CA GLN A 304 -15.39 -4.04 22.92
C GLN A 304 -15.41 -5.53 22.57
N GLU A 305 -16.46 -6.02 21.92
CA GLU A 305 -16.54 -7.41 21.43
C GLU A 305 -15.48 -7.70 20.37
N LEU A 306 -15.20 -6.73 19.47
CA LEU A 306 -14.16 -6.82 18.46
C LEU A 306 -12.78 -7.02 19.11
N HIS A 307 -12.44 -6.16 20.07
CA HIS A 307 -11.16 -6.23 20.82
C HIS A 307 -11.03 -7.51 21.64
N ALA A 308 -12.09 -7.93 22.35
CA ALA A 308 -12.11 -9.17 23.11
C ALA A 308 -11.91 -10.42 22.21
N SER A 309 -12.54 -10.43 21.05
CA SER A 309 -12.37 -11.49 20.05
C SER A 309 -10.94 -11.56 19.49
N ALA A 310 -10.31 -10.42 19.25
CA ALA A 310 -8.93 -10.37 18.81
C ALA A 310 -7.97 -10.85 19.90
N THR A 311 -8.13 -10.39 21.13
CA THR A 311 -7.32 -10.88 22.28
C THR A 311 -7.42 -12.41 22.43
N ALA A 312 -8.60 -12.98 22.24
CA ALA A 312 -8.79 -14.45 22.29
C ALA A 312 -8.13 -15.17 21.11
N SER A 313 -7.99 -14.51 19.95
CA SER A 313 -7.41 -15.11 18.73
C SER A 313 -5.90 -14.98 18.65
N PHE A 314 -5.33 -13.88 19.19
CA PHE A 314 -3.91 -13.52 19.07
C PHE A 314 -3.21 -13.38 20.43
N GLY A 315 -3.94 -13.42 21.55
CA GLY A 315 -3.38 -13.30 22.89
C GLY A 315 -2.37 -14.42 23.16
N ARG A 316 -1.20 -14.05 23.63
CA ARG A 316 -0.22 -15.03 24.14
C ARG A 316 -0.85 -15.73 25.35
N THR A 317 -0.96 -17.05 25.30
CA THR A 317 -1.27 -17.91 26.48
C THR A 317 -0.13 -17.83 27.49
#